data_8bc3b7896626efc1b3c49eff211313f2
#
_entry.id   8bc3b7896626efc1b3c49eff211313f2
#
_cell.length_a   1.000
_cell.length_b   1.000
_cell.length_c   1.000
_cell.angle_alpha   90.00
_cell.angle_beta   90.00
_cell.angle_gamma   90.00
#
_symmetry.space_group_name_H-M   'P 1'
#
loop_
_entity.id
_entity.type
_entity.pdbx_description
1 polymer ?
#
loop_
_entity_poly.entity_id
_entity_poly.type
_entity_poly.pdbx_seq_one_letter_code
_entity_poly.pdbx_strand_id
1 'polypeptide(L)'
;MEFGMFHEFPCTTGISHAQAFDQSFEQVDAAERWGLDVMWLAELHAAPTRSVLAAPLTIAAAIAARTKRMKIGTAVQVLPLCHPLRVAEEAATVDQRLAGRMKAPRSNWRESLMQTSYS
;
A
#
# COMPACT_ATOMS: atom_id res chain seq x y z
N MET A 1 5.40 -6.88 19.85
CA MET A 1 4.38 -7.43 18.91
C MET A 1 3.89 -6.28 18.03
N GLU A 2 3.73 -6.48 16.72
CA GLU A 2 3.17 -5.48 15.82
C GLU A 2 1.76 -5.91 15.41
N PHE A 3 0.81 -4.99 15.48
CA PHE A 3 -0.56 -5.21 15.01
C PHE A 3 -0.78 -4.47 13.70
N GLY A 4 -1.31 -5.17 12.70
CA GLY A 4 -1.59 -4.60 11.39
C GLY A 4 -3.05 -4.75 11.01
N MET A 5 -3.50 -3.85 10.12
CA MET A 5 -4.79 -3.93 9.46
C MET A 5 -4.58 -4.27 7.98
N PHE A 6 -5.28 -5.29 7.50
CA PHE A 6 -5.38 -5.56 6.08
C PHE A 6 -6.55 -4.76 5.50
N HIS A 7 -6.32 -4.05 4.40
CA HIS A 7 -7.32 -3.16 3.83
C HIS A 7 -7.43 -3.32 2.32
N GLU A 8 -8.62 -3.61 1.85
CA GLU A 8 -8.95 -3.79 0.42
C GLU A 8 -9.51 -2.50 -0.22
N PHE A 9 -9.76 -1.45 0.53
CA PHE A 9 -10.52 -0.27 0.05
C PHE A 9 -11.86 -0.71 -0.53
N PRO A 10 -12.76 -1.24 0.31
CA PRO A 10 -13.99 -1.87 -0.16
C PRO A 10 -14.94 -0.85 -0.77
N CYS A 11 -15.60 -1.27 -1.85
CA CYS A 11 -16.68 -0.51 -2.47
C CYS A 11 -17.98 -1.31 -2.31
N THR A 12 -18.85 -0.85 -1.43
CA THR A 12 -20.14 -1.48 -1.19
C THR A 12 -21.21 -0.91 -2.15
N THR A 13 -22.28 -1.68 -2.35
CA THR A 13 -23.41 -1.23 -3.18
C THR A 13 -23.99 0.08 -2.65
N GLY A 14 -24.23 1.02 -3.53
CA GLY A 14 -24.88 2.29 -3.20
C GLY A 14 -23.93 3.46 -2.88
N ILE A 15 -22.61 3.25 -2.91
CA ILE A 15 -21.64 4.33 -2.80
C ILE A 15 -20.84 4.49 -4.10
N SER A 16 -20.37 5.71 -4.36
CA SER A 16 -19.44 5.96 -5.47
C SER A 16 -18.03 5.50 -5.13
N HIS A 17 -17.19 5.29 -6.16
CA HIS A 17 -15.77 4.97 -5.94
C HIS A 17 -15.05 6.07 -5.14
N ALA A 18 -15.37 7.34 -5.37
CA ALA A 18 -14.80 8.45 -4.60
C ALA A 18 -15.15 8.33 -3.11
N GLN A 19 -16.42 8.05 -2.79
CA GLN A 19 -16.84 7.81 -1.41
C GLN A 19 -16.16 6.59 -0.79
N ALA A 20 -15.92 5.52 -1.57
CA ALA A 20 -15.19 4.35 -1.09
C ALA A 20 -13.74 4.70 -0.71
N PHE A 21 -13.06 5.55 -1.50
CA PHE A 21 -11.73 6.08 -1.15
C PHE A 21 -11.78 6.93 0.11
N ASP A 22 -12.71 7.88 0.22
CA ASP A 22 -12.84 8.77 1.37
C ASP A 22 -13.04 7.98 2.67
N GLN A 23 -14.00 7.04 2.68
CA GLN A 23 -14.26 6.16 3.82
C GLN A 23 -13.04 5.31 4.20
N SER A 24 -12.32 4.79 3.21
CA SER A 24 -11.12 3.99 3.44
C SER A 24 -9.99 4.83 4.03
N PHE A 25 -9.80 6.06 3.57
CA PHE A 25 -8.81 6.96 4.15
C PHE A 25 -9.18 7.39 5.58
N GLU A 26 -10.45 7.57 5.90
CA GLU A 26 -10.91 7.81 7.28
C GLU A 26 -10.54 6.63 8.20
N GLN A 27 -10.67 5.40 7.72
CA GLN A 27 -10.27 4.19 8.45
C GLN A 27 -8.74 4.13 8.64
N VAL A 28 -7.96 4.52 7.64
CA VAL A 28 -6.49 4.62 7.74
C VAL A 28 -6.11 5.65 8.81
N ASP A 29 -6.72 6.83 8.79
CA ASP A 29 -6.47 7.88 9.78
C ASP A 29 -6.85 7.41 11.20
N ALA A 30 -7.95 6.70 11.35
CA ALA A 30 -8.35 6.10 12.62
C ALA A 30 -7.36 5.05 13.10
N ALA A 31 -6.88 4.17 12.20
CA ALA A 31 -5.86 3.17 12.52
C ALA A 31 -4.56 3.80 13.04
N GLU A 32 -4.10 4.90 12.43
CA GLU A 32 -2.95 5.67 12.90
C GLU A 32 -3.18 6.24 14.32
N ARG A 33 -4.36 6.82 14.57
CA ARG A 33 -4.72 7.38 15.89
C ARG A 33 -4.82 6.31 16.97
N TRP A 34 -5.32 5.12 16.63
CA TRP A 34 -5.48 4.01 17.58
C TRP A 34 -4.20 3.21 17.81
N GLY A 35 -3.13 3.56 17.13
CA GLY A 35 -1.83 2.97 17.37
C GLY A 35 -1.57 1.66 16.64
N LEU A 36 -2.30 1.34 15.58
CA LEU A 36 -1.96 0.20 14.72
C LEU A 36 -0.59 0.43 14.06
N ASP A 37 0.21 -0.63 13.99
CA ASP A 37 1.60 -0.54 13.57
C ASP A 37 1.78 -0.62 12.06
N VAL A 38 0.93 -1.39 11.37
CA VAL A 38 1.08 -1.67 9.93
C VAL A 38 -0.26 -1.62 9.22
N MET A 39 -0.29 -0.95 8.07
CA MET A 39 -1.36 -1.04 7.07
C MET A 39 -0.92 -1.93 5.92
N TRP A 40 -1.64 -3.01 5.68
CA TRP A 40 -1.42 -3.92 4.56
C TRP A 40 -2.43 -3.65 3.47
N LEU A 41 -1.96 -3.25 2.30
CA LEU A 41 -2.79 -2.91 1.15
C LEU A 41 -2.91 -4.09 0.21
N ALA A 42 -4.15 -4.43 -0.14
CA ALA A 42 -4.44 -5.41 -1.20
C ALA A 42 -4.19 -4.83 -2.59
N GLU A 43 -4.17 -5.68 -3.60
CA GLU A 43 -4.29 -5.30 -5.01
C GLU A 43 -5.36 -6.16 -5.65
N LEU A 44 -6.46 -5.55 -6.08
CA LEU A 44 -7.57 -6.22 -6.73
C LEU A 44 -7.87 -5.57 -8.08
N HIS A 45 -8.04 -6.41 -9.10
CA HIS A 45 -8.35 -6.01 -10.46
C HIS A 45 -9.70 -6.57 -10.91
N ALA A 46 -10.36 -5.83 -11.78
CA ALA A 46 -11.63 -6.23 -12.41
C ALA A 46 -12.77 -6.58 -11.43
N ALA A 47 -12.75 -6.01 -10.24
CA ALA A 47 -13.77 -6.21 -9.20
C ALA A 47 -14.27 -4.88 -8.62
N PRO A 48 -14.82 -3.96 -9.44
CA PRO A 48 -15.12 -2.60 -9.00
C PRO A 48 -16.25 -2.50 -7.96
N THR A 49 -17.05 -3.55 -7.82
CA THR A 49 -18.10 -3.65 -6.79
C THR A 49 -17.60 -4.24 -5.47
N ARG A 50 -16.35 -4.66 -5.42
CA ARG A 50 -15.70 -5.19 -4.21
C ARG A 50 -14.65 -4.25 -3.66
N SER A 51 -13.78 -3.74 -4.54
CA SER A 51 -12.63 -2.94 -4.15
C SER A 51 -12.31 -1.89 -5.21
N VAL A 52 -11.87 -0.72 -4.77
CA VAL A 52 -11.33 0.34 -5.63
C VAL A 52 -9.79 0.36 -5.64
N LEU A 53 -9.14 -0.57 -4.97
CA LEU A 53 -7.69 -0.62 -4.81
C LEU A 53 -7.01 -1.46 -5.89
N ALA A 54 -6.75 -0.86 -7.04
CA ALA A 54 -6.02 -1.48 -8.14
C ALA A 54 -4.53 -1.06 -8.20
N ALA A 55 -4.14 0.00 -7.48
CA ALA A 55 -2.79 0.57 -7.52
C ALA A 55 -2.27 0.82 -6.09
N PRO A 56 -1.83 -0.23 -5.38
CA PRO A 56 -1.49 -0.13 -3.95
C PRO A 56 -0.32 0.81 -3.67
N LEU A 57 0.68 0.93 -4.54
CA LEU A 57 1.79 1.87 -4.33
C LEU A 57 1.35 3.33 -4.44
N THR A 58 0.42 3.64 -5.33
CA THR A 58 -0.18 4.98 -5.41
C THR A 58 -0.92 5.33 -4.12
N ILE A 59 -1.70 4.40 -3.59
CA ILE A 59 -2.41 4.59 -2.32
C ILE A 59 -1.43 4.64 -1.14
N ALA A 60 -0.36 3.84 -1.17
CA ALA A 60 0.71 3.90 -0.16
C ALA A 60 1.33 5.30 -0.09
N ALA A 61 1.57 5.96 -1.23
CA ALA A 61 2.07 7.33 -1.28
C ALA A 61 1.09 8.33 -0.64
N ALA A 62 -0.21 8.19 -0.89
CA ALA A 62 -1.24 9.01 -0.27
C ALA A 62 -1.31 8.78 1.25
N ILE A 63 -1.23 7.54 1.71
CA ILE A 63 -1.18 7.19 3.14
C ILE A 63 0.10 7.75 3.79
N ALA A 64 1.24 7.69 3.10
CA ALA A 64 2.50 8.25 3.58
C ALA A 64 2.42 9.75 3.86
N ALA A 65 1.63 10.48 3.07
CA ALA A 65 1.41 11.91 3.25
C ALA A 65 0.50 12.22 4.46
N ARG A 66 -0.34 11.28 4.88
CA ARG A 66 -1.34 11.45 5.96
C ARG A 66 -0.85 10.93 7.32
N THR A 67 0.10 10.01 7.32
CA THR A 67 0.55 9.29 8.52
C THR A 67 1.98 9.62 8.88
N LYS A 68 2.32 9.48 10.16
CA LYS A 68 3.68 9.79 10.67
C LYS A 68 4.40 8.54 11.18
N ARG A 69 3.66 7.57 11.69
CA ARG A 69 4.20 6.43 12.43
C ARG A 69 3.95 5.10 11.74
N MET A 70 2.74 4.91 11.21
CA MET A 70 2.28 3.63 10.66
C MET A 70 3.18 3.17 9.50
N LYS A 71 3.57 1.90 9.53
CA LYS A 71 4.24 1.23 8.42
C LYS A 71 3.22 0.86 7.36
N ILE A 72 3.66 0.78 6.11
CA ILE A 72 2.79 0.41 5.00
C ILE A 72 3.43 -0.74 4.24
N GLY A 73 2.63 -1.74 3.91
CA GLY A 73 3.06 -2.86 3.08
C GLY A 73 2.00 -3.24 2.05
N THR A 74 2.40 -3.95 1.02
CA THR A 74 1.48 -4.56 0.07
C THR A 74 1.30 -6.04 0.38
N ALA A 75 0.05 -6.51 0.34
CA ALA A 75 -0.29 -7.90 0.58
C ALA A 75 -1.46 -8.32 -0.34
N VAL A 76 -1.17 -8.47 -1.61
CA VAL A 76 0.12 -8.56 -2.32
C VAL A 76 0.26 -7.48 -3.39
N GLN A 77 1.45 -7.37 -4.00
CA GLN A 77 1.66 -6.67 -5.26
C GLN A 77 1.60 -7.69 -6.39
N VAL A 78 0.72 -7.50 -7.37
CA VAL A 78 0.56 -8.43 -8.51
C VAL A 78 1.65 -8.18 -9.55
N LEU A 79 2.83 -8.73 -9.32
CA LEU A 79 4.03 -8.48 -10.13
C LEU A 79 3.86 -8.80 -11.62
N PRO A 80 3.14 -9.87 -12.03
CA PRO A 80 2.95 -10.16 -13.47
C PRO A 80 2.26 -9.05 -14.27
N LEU A 81 1.56 -8.14 -13.62
CA LEU A 81 0.88 -7.01 -14.27
C LEU A 81 1.77 -5.76 -14.42
N CYS A 82 2.99 -5.80 -13.88
CA CYS A 82 3.85 -4.63 -13.82
C CYS A 82 5.26 -4.96 -14.31
N HIS A 83 5.93 -3.96 -14.90
CA HIS A 83 7.34 -4.10 -15.20
C HIS A 83 8.15 -4.07 -13.89
N PRO A 84 9.04 -5.05 -13.60
CA PRO A 84 9.72 -5.16 -12.30
C PRO A 84 10.50 -3.90 -11.91
N LEU A 85 11.23 -3.31 -12.84
CA LEU A 85 12.00 -2.08 -12.61
C LEU A 85 11.07 -0.92 -12.18
N ARG A 86 9.91 -0.80 -12.83
CA ARG A 86 8.94 0.25 -12.51
C ARG A 86 8.42 0.12 -11.09
N VAL A 87 8.02 -1.10 -10.70
CA VAL A 87 7.56 -1.38 -9.33
C VAL A 87 8.64 -1.07 -8.31
N ALA A 88 9.89 -1.41 -8.62
CA ALA A 88 11.03 -1.15 -7.78
C ALA A 88 11.25 0.35 -7.53
N GLU A 89 11.24 1.13 -8.59
CA GLU A 89 11.43 2.58 -8.52
C GLU A 89 10.28 3.27 -7.79
N GLU A 90 9.04 2.84 -8.04
CA GLU A 90 7.86 3.35 -7.35
C GLU A 90 7.90 3.02 -5.85
N ALA A 91 8.22 1.77 -5.50
CA ALA A 91 8.35 1.35 -4.10
C ALA A 91 9.46 2.12 -3.38
N ALA A 92 10.62 2.29 -4.01
CA ALA A 92 11.71 3.07 -3.45
C ALA A 92 11.33 4.55 -3.26
N THR A 93 10.60 5.13 -4.21
CA THR A 93 10.10 6.51 -4.13
C THR A 93 9.15 6.68 -2.95
N VAL A 94 8.21 5.76 -2.78
CA VAL A 94 7.27 5.77 -1.65
C VAL A 94 8.02 5.59 -0.32
N ASP A 95 9.02 4.70 -0.26
CA ASP A 95 9.81 4.45 0.95
C ASP A 95 10.61 5.67 1.38
N GLN A 96 11.12 6.48 0.44
CA GLN A 96 11.75 7.76 0.77
C GLN A 96 10.78 8.71 1.50
N ARG A 97 9.53 8.77 1.04
CA ARG A 97 8.50 9.58 1.70
C ARG A 97 8.08 9.01 3.05
N LEU A 98 8.11 7.69 3.19
CA LEU A 98 7.82 6.96 4.43
C LEU A 98 8.99 6.95 5.42
N ALA A 99 10.16 7.46 5.06
CA ALA A 99 11.37 7.43 5.90
C ALA A 99 11.69 6.01 6.42
N GLY A 100 11.63 5.01 5.55
CA GLY A 100 11.91 3.62 5.86
C GLY A 100 10.75 2.84 6.52
N ARG A 101 9.53 3.40 6.55
CA ARG A 101 8.34 2.72 7.11
C ARG A 101 7.69 1.73 6.14
N MET A 102 8.18 1.59 4.90
CA MET A 102 7.63 0.63 3.97
C MET A 102 8.01 -0.79 4.37
N LYS A 103 7.01 -1.65 4.49
CA LYS A 103 7.17 -3.08 4.70
C LYS A 103 7.17 -3.79 3.35
N ALA A 104 8.29 -4.40 3.01
CA ALA A 104 8.31 -5.35 1.90
C ALA A 104 7.56 -6.63 2.26
N PRO A 105 6.86 -7.28 1.30
CA PRO A 105 6.55 -8.69 1.45
C PRO A 105 7.87 -9.43 1.78
N ARG A 106 7.81 -10.51 2.54
CA ARG A 106 8.98 -11.23 3.11
C ARG A 106 10.01 -11.78 2.11
N SER A 107 9.87 -11.55 0.83
CA SER A 107 10.92 -11.79 -0.17
C SER A 107 11.90 -10.62 -0.19
N ASN A 108 13.18 -10.91 -0.13
CA ASN A 108 14.32 -9.96 -0.09
C ASN A 108 14.44 -9.03 -1.32
N TRP A 109 13.34 -8.45 -1.78
CA TRP A 109 13.34 -7.62 -2.98
C TRP A 109 14.21 -6.35 -2.83
N ARG A 110 14.36 -5.81 -1.60
CA ARG A 110 15.30 -4.71 -1.34
C ARG A 110 16.74 -5.07 -1.69
N GLU A 111 17.18 -6.27 -1.33
CA GLU A 111 18.53 -6.77 -1.65
C GLU A 111 18.67 -7.07 -3.14
N SER A 112 17.65 -7.70 -3.75
CA SER A 112 17.64 -7.99 -5.19
C SER A 112 17.69 -6.71 -6.05
N LEU A 113 17.06 -5.62 -5.62
CA LEU A 113 17.04 -4.35 -6.34
C LEU A 113 18.34 -3.56 -6.22
N MET A 114 18.98 -3.59 -5.03
CA MET A 114 20.29 -2.98 -4.86
C MET A 114 21.38 -3.69 -5.67
N GLN A 115 21.27 -5.02 -5.87
CA GLN A 115 22.21 -5.78 -6.69
C GLN A 115 22.05 -5.52 -8.19
N THR A 116 20.84 -5.19 -8.67
CA THR A 116 20.59 -4.95 -10.11
C THR A 116 20.96 -3.53 -10.56
N SER A 117 21.06 -2.59 -9.65
CA SER A 117 21.40 -1.19 -9.98
C SER A 117 22.91 -0.90 -10.05
N TYR A 118 23.74 -1.89 -9.75
CA TYR A 118 25.23 -1.77 -9.77
C TYR A 118 25.94 -2.79 -10.69
N SER A 119 25.19 -3.48 -11.54
CA SER A 119 25.79 -4.39 -12.54
C SER A 119 25.63 -3.88 -13.97
#